data_49651fe35b9121ad55f24e19e5a2697f
#
_entry.id   49651fe35b9121ad55f24e19e5a2697f
#
_cell.length_a   1.000
_cell.length_b   1.000
_cell.length_c   1.000
_cell.angle_alpha   90.00
_cell.angle_beta   90.00
_cell.angle_gamma   90.00
#
_symmetry.space_group_name_H-M   'P 1'
#
loop_
_entity.id
_entity.type
_entity.pdbx_description
1 polymer ?
#
loop_
_entity_poly.entity_id
_entity_poly.type
_entity_poly.pdbx_seq_one_letter_code
_entity_poly.pdbx_strand_id
1 'polypeptide(L)'
;MFIRKEHNMNDTKNCRRCNIVKPLSEFNLDSKSKDKKQCYCRICNREKNKSWHLEPTNHEERKIKWIENRKEYLANNVWVRIAQNIRLRNRHIVKRINSVKDKTVQKWLGTSRQGFKQHMENLFKSGMTWENHGEWHLDHVKSLDKFKDILIDEKCINEANHYTNIQPMWAEDNSKKYNK
;
A
#
# COMPACT_ATOMS: atom_id res chain seq x y z
N MET A 1 22.11 -35.03 15.40
CA MET A 1 21.15 -36.16 15.37
C MET A 1 19.76 -35.56 15.20
N PHE A 2 19.28 -35.47 13.94
CA PHE A 2 17.98 -34.88 13.64
C PHE A 2 16.90 -35.95 13.78
N ILE A 3 16.08 -35.86 14.81
CA ILE A 3 14.93 -36.72 15.02
C ILE A 3 13.88 -36.33 13.98
N ARG A 4 13.68 -37.13 12.92
CA ARG A 4 12.52 -37.03 12.03
C ARG A 4 11.28 -37.34 12.86
N LYS A 5 10.41 -36.32 13.06
CA LYS A 5 9.06 -36.56 13.60
C LYS A 5 8.34 -37.52 12.65
N GLU A 6 8.06 -38.71 13.10
CA GLU A 6 7.22 -39.70 12.43
C GLU A 6 5.85 -39.03 12.17
N HIS A 7 5.43 -39.06 10.90
CA HIS A 7 4.12 -38.57 10.49
C HIS A 7 3.07 -39.53 11.03
N ASN A 8 2.30 -39.09 11.98
CA ASN A 8 1.16 -39.82 12.52
C ASN A 8 0.15 -40.04 11.37
N MET A 9 -0.17 -41.30 11.04
CA MET A 9 -1.05 -41.70 9.92
C MET A 9 -2.51 -41.22 10.08
N ASN A 10 -2.86 -40.53 11.15
CA ASN A 10 -4.21 -40.03 11.43
C ASN A 10 -4.49 -38.57 10.97
N ASP A 11 -3.51 -37.89 10.36
CA ASP A 11 -3.69 -36.49 9.95
C ASP A 11 -4.20 -36.39 8.51
N THR A 12 -5.40 -36.91 8.27
CA THR A 12 -6.07 -36.84 6.98
C THR A 12 -7.39 -36.06 7.05
N LYS A 13 -7.81 -35.49 5.93
CA LYS A 13 -9.05 -34.72 5.80
C LYS A 13 -9.70 -35.00 4.46
N ASN A 14 -11.04 -35.12 4.46
CA ASN A 14 -11.78 -35.21 3.21
C ASN A 14 -11.91 -33.83 2.55
N CYS A 15 -11.53 -33.71 1.30
CA CYS A 15 -11.71 -32.51 0.49
C CYS A 15 -13.18 -32.39 0.06
N ARG A 16 -13.86 -31.33 0.48
CA ARG A 16 -15.29 -31.12 0.15
C ARG A 16 -15.59 -30.93 -1.34
N ARG A 17 -14.58 -30.75 -2.21
CA ARG A 17 -14.81 -30.57 -3.64
C ARG A 17 -14.57 -31.84 -4.45
N CYS A 18 -13.46 -32.54 -4.23
CA CYS A 18 -13.17 -33.79 -4.94
C CYS A 18 -13.56 -35.05 -4.16
N ASN A 19 -14.05 -34.91 -2.93
CA ASN A 19 -14.44 -35.99 -2.02
C ASN A 19 -13.35 -37.06 -1.77
N ILE A 20 -12.08 -36.69 -1.95
CA ILE A 20 -10.92 -37.57 -1.72
C ILE A 20 -10.35 -37.26 -0.34
N VAL A 21 -10.10 -38.29 0.46
CA VAL A 21 -9.35 -38.19 1.72
C VAL A 21 -7.89 -37.96 1.41
N LYS A 22 -7.28 -36.94 1.96
CA LYS A 22 -5.90 -36.52 1.69
C LYS A 22 -5.20 -36.10 2.99
N PRO A 23 -3.86 -36.21 3.04
CA PRO A 23 -3.09 -35.70 4.17
C PRO A 23 -3.34 -34.21 4.42
N LEU A 24 -3.34 -33.77 5.68
CA LEU A 24 -3.51 -32.34 6.06
C LEU A 24 -2.45 -31.43 5.42
N SER A 25 -1.29 -31.96 5.05
CA SER A 25 -0.25 -31.25 4.31
C SER A 25 -0.70 -30.76 2.93
N GLU A 26 -1.70 -31.40 2.32
CA GLU A 26 -2.28 -31.00 1.02
C GLU A 26 -3.35 -29.91 1.13
N PHE A 27 -3.61 -29.39 2.31
CA PHE A 27 -4.55 -28.31 2.54
C PHE A 27 -3.83 -27.04 2.96
N ASN A 28 -4.31 -25.88 2.51
CA ASN A 28 -3.82 -24.59 2.97
C ASN A 28 -4.23 -24.32 4.42
N LEU A 29 -3.49 -23.44 5.10
CA LEU A 29 -3.81 -23.04 6.45
C LEU A 29 -5.10 -22.17 6.48
N ASP A 30 -5.88 -22.35 7.53
CA ASP A 30 -7.05 -21.55 7.85
C ASP A 30 -7.18 -21.40 9.37
N SER A 31 -6.86 -20.23 9.89
CA SER A 31 -6.84 -19.95 11.33
C SER A 31 -8.21 -20.06 12.01
N LYS A 32 -9.31 -19.99 11.23
CA LYS A 32 -10.69 -20.03 11.71
C LYS A 32 -11.26 -21.45 11.80
N SER A 33 -10.65 -22.42 11.12
CA SER A 33 -11.12 -23.81 11.16
C SER A 33 -10.56 -24.54 12.38
N LYS A 34 -11.30 -25.56 12.89
CA LYS A 34 -10.90 -26.34 14.09
C LYS A 34 -9.55 -27.05 13.86
N ASP A 35 -9.33 -27.60 12.67
CA ASP A 35 -8.12 -28.32 12.27
C ASP A 35 -7.05 -27.39 11.64
N LYS A 36 -7.27 -26.05 11.67
CA LYS A 36 -6.39 -25.05 11.06
C LYS A 36 -6.14 -25.23 9.56
N LYS A 37 -7.04 -25.96 8.86
CA LYS A 37 -6.93 -26.26 7.43
C LYS A 37 -8.19 -25.89 6.66
N GLN A 38 -8.02 -25.44 5.42
CA GLN A 38 -9.13 -25.14 4.52
C GLN A 38 -9.93 -26.39 4.17
N CYS A 39 -11.18 -26.21 3.75
CA CYS A 39 -12.09 -27.30 3.40
C CYS A 39 -11.81 -27.94 2.02
N TYR A 40 -11.05 -27.26 1.16
CA TYR A 40 -10.61 -27.75 -0.15
C TYR A 40 -9.12 -28.04 -0.17
N CYS A 41 -8.69 -29.15 -0.82
CA CYS A 41 -7.27 -29.39 -1.03
C CYS A 41 -6.65 -28.34 -1.96
N ARG A 42 -5.33 -28.22 -1.95
CA ARG A 42 -4.60 -27.19 -2.73
C ARG A 42 -4.92 -27.24 -4.22
N ILE A 43 -5.09 -28.43 -4.79
CA ILE A 43 -5.44 -28.61 -6.21
C ILE A 43 -6.83 -28.02 -6.47
N CYS A 44 -7.84 -28.47 -5.74
CA CYS A 44 -9.21 -27.97 -5.88
C CYS A 44 -9.35 -26.46 -5.62
N ASN A 45 -8.55 -25.95 -4.70
CA ASN A 45 -8.53 -24.51 -4.41
C ASN A 45 -7.88 -23.74 -5.57
N ARG A 46 -6.81 -24.26 -6.17
CA ARG A 46 -6.18 -23.68 -7.36
C ARG A 46 -7.13 -23.68 -8.57
N GLU A 47 -7.83 -24.77 -8.81
CA GLU A 47 -8.82 -24.86 -9.89
C GLU A 47 -9.99 -23.91 -9.67
N LYS A 48 -10.51 -23.83 -8.44
CA LYS A 48 -11.55 -22.85 -8.09
C LYS A 48 -11.08 -21.42 -8.37
N ASN A 49 -9.87 -21.08 -7.98
CA ASN A 49 -9.32 -19.75 -8.21
C ASN A 49 -9.07 -19.51 -9.71
N LYS A 50 -8.61 -20.53 -10.46
CA LYS A 50 -8.40 -20.44 -11.90
C LYS A 50 -9.71 -20.21 -12.65
N SER A 51 -10.77 -20.98 -12.34
CA SER A 51 -12.08 -20.81 -12.97
C SER A 51 -12.67 -19.42 -12.66
N TRP A 52 -12.44 -18.91 -11.45
CA TRP A 52 -12.88 -17.57 -11.05
C TRP A 52 -12.18 -16.45 -11.84
N HIS A 53 -10.94 -16.67 -12.32
CA HIS A 53 -10.22 -15.73 -13.18
C HIS A 53 -10.54 -15.89 -14.68
N LEU A 54 -11.16 -17.02 -15.10
CA LEU A 54 -11.42 -17.32 -16.50
C LEU A 54 -12.80 -16.86 -17.01
N GLU A 55 -13.67 -16.33 -16.15
CA GLU A 55 -14.92 -15.68 -16.57
C GLU A 55 -14.65 -14.20 -16.92
N PRO A 56 -14.53 -13.85 -18.23
CA PRO A 56 -14.05 -12.52 -18.65
C PRO A 56 -14.97 -11.38 -18.18
N THR A 57 -16.27 -11.56 -18.27
CA THR A 57 -17.30 -10.57 -17.92
C THR A 57 -17.25 -10.18 -16.44
N ASN A 58 -17.12 -11.17 -15.57
CA ASN A 58 -17.04 -10.96 -14.12
C ASN A 58 -15.75 -10.28 -13.65
N HIS A 59 -14.65 -10.40 -14.40
CA HIS A 59 -13.37 -9.79 -14.02
C HIS A 59 -13.34 -8.29 -14.36
N GLU A 60 -13.80 -7.90 -15.54
CA GLU A 60 -13.81 -6.49 -15.96
C GLU A 60 -14.83 -5.68 -15.15
N GLU A 61 -16.05 -6.17 -14.97
CA GLU A 61 -17.06 -5.51 -14.14
C GLU A 61 -16.57 -5.29 -12.70
N ARG A 62 -15.94 -6.31 -12.09
CA ARG A 62 -15.36 -6.19 -10.75
C ARG A 62 -14.18 -5.21 -10.70
N LYS A 63 -13.37 -5.17 -11.75
CA LYS A 63 -12.27 -4.23 -11.88
C LYS A 63 -12.79 -2.80 -11.98
N ILE A 64 -13.82 -2.57 -12.81
CA ILE A 64 -14.47 -1.26 -12.94
C ILE A 64 -15.04 -0.83 -11.59
N LYS A 65 -15.84 -1.68 -10.95
CA LYS A 65 -16.42 -1.40 -9.63
C LYS A 65 -15.36 -1.16 -8.55
N TRP A 66 -14.24 -1.91 -8.59
CA TRP A 66 -13.13 -1.68 -7.67
C TRP A 66 -12.46 -0.31 -7.92
N ILE A 67 -12.28 0.08 -9.18
CA ILE A 67 -11.71 1.39 -9.56
C ILE A 67 -12.64 2.52 -9.08
N GLU A 68 -13.94 2.40 -9.29
CA GLU A 68 -14.94 3.38 -8.85
C GLU A 68 -14.97 3.52 -7.33
N ASN A 69 -15.12 2.41 -6.62
CA ASN A 69 -15.09 2.39 -5.16
C ASN A 69 -13.75 2.94 -4.61
N ARG A 70 -12.63 2.65 -5.29
CA ARG A 70 -11.32 3.18 -4.92
C ARG A 70 -11.24 4.69 -5.13
N LYS A 71 -11.79 5.19 -6.21
CA LYS A 71 -11.86 6.61 -6.54
C LYS A 71 -12.66 7.37 -5.50
N GLU A 72 -13.86 6.88 -5.19
CA GLU A 72 -14.73 7.43 -4.15
C GLU A 72 -14.07 7.40 -2.77
N TYR A 73 -13.48 6.25 -2.39
CA TYR A 73 -12.75 6.14 -1.13
C TYR A 73 -11.61 7.16 -1.01
N LEU A 74 -10.85 7.38 -2.07
CA LEU A 74 -9.75 8.36 -2.08
C LEU A 74 -10.26 9.81 -2.08
N ALA A 75 -11.39 10.09 -2.71
CA ALA A 75 -12.03 11.39 -2.67
C ALA A 75 -12.45 11.76 -1.24
N ASN A 76 -13.06 10.81 -0.53
CA ASN A 76 -13.55 10.99 0.84
C ASN A 76 -12.46 10.86 1.92
N ASN A 77 -11.26 10.42 1.57
CA ASN A 77 -10.17 10.16 2.53
C ASN A 77 -8.86 10.84 2.10
N VAL A 78 -8.81 12.15 2.24
CA VAL A 78 -7.66 12.99 1.83
C VAL A 78 -6.34 12.49 2.41
N TRP A 79 -6.31 12.12 3.70
CA TRP A 79 -5.09 11.60 4.32
C TRP A 79 -4.58 10.33 3.64
N VAL A 80 -5.47 9.41 3.26
CA VAL A 80 -5.08 8.17 2.55
C VAL A 80 -4.45 8.51 1.21
N ARG A 81 -5.02 9.49 0.49
CA ARG A 81 -4.49 9.99 -0.78
C ARG A 81 -3.11 10.62 -0.61
N ILE A 82 -2.94 11.48 0.39
CA ILE A 82 -1.65 12.10 0.73
C ILE A 82 -0.60 11.04 1.08
N ALA A 83 -0.93 10.11 1.99
CA ALA A 83 -0.03 9.04 2.40
C ALA A 83 0.37 8.14 1.22
N GLN A 84 -0.56 7.89 0.29
CA GLN A 84 -0.28 7.14 -0.93
C GLN A 84 0.68 7.88 -1.86
N ASN A 85 0.49 9.18 -2.05
CA ASN A 85 1.36 10.01 -2.88
C ASN A 85 2.80 10.07 -2.30
N ILE A 86 2.93 10.23 -0.99
CA ILE A 86 4.24 10.19 -0.31
C ILE A 86 4.91 8.83 -0.50
N ARG A 87 4.18 7.71 -0.34
CA ARG A 87 4.71 6.36 -0.56
C ARG A 87 5.15 6.13 -2.01
N LEU A 88 4.35 6.56 -2.99
CA LEU A 88 4.68 6.42 -4.41
C LEU A 88 5.96 7.19 -4.76
N ARG A 89 6.06 8.43 -4.29
CA ARG A 89 7.24 9.28 -4.48
C ARG A 89 8.50 8.64 -3.89
N ASN A 90 8.40 8.19 -2.64
CA ASN A 90 9.53 7.57 -1.95
C ASN A 90 9.89 6.18 -2.48
N ARG A 91 8.96 5.47 -3.11
CA ARG A 91 9.23 4.15 -3.71
C ARG A 91 10.39 4.18 -4.72
N HIS A 92 10.48 5.22 -5.53
CA HIS A 92 11.55 5.37 -6.50
C HIS A 92 12.89 5.66 -5.83
N ILE A 93 12.88 6.46 -4.77
CA ILE A 93 14.08 6.80 -3.99
C ILE A 93 14.58 5.57 -3.24
N VAL A 94 13.72 4.90 -2.49
CA VAL A 94 14.03 3.68 -1.72
C VAL A 94 14.57 2.56 -2.64
N LYS A 95 14.04 2.44 -3.86
CA LYS A 95 14.52 1.46 -4.84
C LYS A 95 15.96 1.77 -5.31
N ARG A 96 16.32 3.05 -5.45
CA ARG A 96 17.66 3.45 -5.88
C ARG A 96 18.74 3.19 -4.85
N ILE A 97 18.42 3.29 -3.55
CA ILE A 97 19.39 3.13 -2.45
C ILE A 97 19.39 1.75 -1.82
N ASN A 98 18.68 0.76 -2.44
CA ASN A 98 18.53 -0.60 -1.88
C ASN A 98 18.10 -0.63 -0.38
N SER A 99 17.45 0.44 0.10
CA SER A 99 17.00 0.53 1.49
C SER A 99 15.79 -0.33 1.76
N VAL A 100 15.67 -0.83 2.97
CA VAL A 100 14.55 -1.65 3.41
C VAL A 100 13.27 -0.81 3.48
N LYS A 101 12.16 -1.33 2.95
CA LYS A 101 10.84 -0.68 2.87
C LYS A 101 10.12 -0.48 4.21
N ASP A 102 10.85 -0.39 5.31
CA ASP A 102 10.29 -0.59 6.65
C ASP A 102 9.84 0.70 7.37
N LYS A 103 9.82 1.85 6.67
CA LYS A 103 9.38 3.09 7.31
C LYS A 103 7.93 3.45 7.00
N THR A 104 7.18 3.75 8.04
CA THR A 104 5.84 4.35 7.91
C THR A 104 5.94 5.79 7.37
N VAL A 105 4.86 6.29 6.76
CA VAL A 105 4.79 7.68 6.29
C VAL A 105 5.08 8.68 7.42
N GLN A 106 4.65 8.38 8.64
CA GLN A 106 4.91 9.20 9.82
C GLN A 106 6.39 9.31 10.18
N LYS A 107 7.16 8.21 10.01
CA LYS A 107 8.61 8.23 10.22
C LYS A 107 9.33 9.10 9.19
N TRP A 108 8.88 9.10 7.94
CA TRP A 108 9.43 9.98 6.91
C TRP A 108 9.06 11.45 7.16
N LEU A 109 7.80 11.71 7.55
CA LEU A 109 7.35 13.07 7.85
C LEU A 109 7.98 13.64 9.13
N GLY A 110 8.46 12.79 10.04
CA GLY A 110 8.97 13.21 11.35
C GLY A 110 7.89 13.75 12.29
N THR A 111 6.61 13.49 11.98
CA THR A 111 5.47 13.96 12.78
C THR A 111 4.28 13.00 12.70
N SER A 112 3.33 13.16 13.63
CA SER A 112 2.06 12.42 13.60
C SER A 112 1.16 12.92 12.44
N ARG A 113 0.13 12.12 12.09
CA ARG A 113 -0.91 12.55 11.15
C ARG A 113 -1.55 13.88 11.54
N GLN A 114 -1.84 14.06 12.83
CA GLN A 114 -2.47 15.26 13.34
C GLN A 114 -1.51 16.47 13.30
N GLY A 115 -0.25 16.28 13.68
CA GLY A 115 0.78 17.30 13.57
C GLY A 115 1.01 17.74 12.12
N PHE A 116 1.03 16.81 11.16
CA PHE A 116 1.11 17.13 9.75
C PHE A 116 -0.12 17.92 9.27
N LYS A 117 -1.33 17.50 9.70
CA LYS A 117 -2.57 18.20 9.37
C LYS A 117 -2.52 19.65 9.86
N GLN A 118 -2.17 19.86 11.12
CA GLN A 118 -2.05 21.19 11.72
C GLN A 118 -1.00 22.07 11.01
N HIS A 119 0.16 21.48 10.67
CA HIS A 119 1.20 22.17 9.91
C HIS A 119 0.68 22.66 8.55
N MET A 120 -0.03 21.83 7.82
CA MET A 120 -0.60 22.19 6.52
C MET A 120 -1.68 23.28 6.65
N GLU A 121 -2.57 23.14 7.63
CA GLU A 121 -3.63 24.14 7.91
C GLU A 121 -3.05 25.51 8.24
N ASN A 122 -1.95 25.56 8.99
CA ASN A 122 -1.26 26.80 9.30
C ASN A 122 -0.62 27.48 8.06
N LEU A 123 -0.38 26.71 7.01
CA LEU A 123 0.22 27.17 5.75
C LEU A 123 -0.80 27.36 4.62
N PHE A 124 -2.07 27.05 4.85
CA PHE A 124 -3.10 27.23 3.84
C PHE A 124 -3.24 28.70 3.44
N LYS A 125 -3.23 28.93 2.14
CA LYS A 125 -3.58 30.21 1.55
C LYS A 125 -5.10 30.35 1.50
N SER A 126 -5.58 31.58 1.35
CA SER A 126 -7.01 31.87 1.21
C SER A 126 -7.66 30.95 0.15
N GLY A 127 -8.76 30.31 0.52
CA GLY A 127 -9.50 29.37 -0.33
C GLY A 127 -8.98 27.94 -0.31
N MET A 128 -7.84 27.62 0.31
CA MET A 128 -7.38 26.26 0.47
C MET A 128 -8.09 25.55 1.61
N THR A 129 -8.61 24.36 1.35
CA THR A 129 -9.24 23.49 2.35
C THR A 129 -8.86 22.04 2.07
N TRP A 130 -9.16 21.13 2.98
CA TRP A 130 -8.93 19.69 2.74
C TRP A 130 -9.90 19.12 1.70
N GLU A 131 -11.10 19.69 1.58
CA GLU A 131 -12.14 19.25 0.65
C GLU A 131 -11.73 19.52 -0.80
N ASN A 132 -11.09 20.67 -1.05
CA ASN A 132 -10.61 21.01 -2.40
C ASN A 132 -9.17 20.56 -2.68
N HIS A 133 -8.65 19.57 -1.91
CA HIS A 133 -7.36 18.93 -2.21
C HIS A 133 -7.39 18.28 -3.61
N GLY A 134 -6.67 18.82 -4.52
CA GLY A 134 -6.64 18.50 -5.97
C GLY A 134 -6.50 19.80 -6.75
N GLU A 135 -7.06 20.91 -6.25
CA GLU A 135 -6.80 22.26 -6.73
C GLU A 135 -5.48 22.80 -6.18
N TRP A 136 -5.00 22.23 -5.08
CA TRP A 136 -3.68 22.46 -4.52
C TRP A 136 -2.94 21.13 -4.31
N HIS A 137 -1.60 21.19 -4.34
CA HIS A 137 -0.70 20.05 -4.22
C HIS A 137 0.23 20.20 -3.02
N LEU A 138 0.78 19.06 -2.55
CA LEU A 138 1.92 19.06 -1.66
C LEU A 138 3.18 19.38 -2.47
N ASP A 139 3.82 20.48 -2.14
CA ASP A 139 5.07 20.91 -2.75
C ASP A 139 6.22 20.82 -1.74
N HIS A 140 7.46 20.70 -2.24
CA HIS A 140 8.64 20.77 -1.41
C HIS A 140 9.20 22.19 -1.42
N VAL A 141 9.39 22.76 -0.21
CA VAL A 141 10.04 24.07 -0.04
C VAL A 141 11.43 24.02 -0.69
N LYS A 142 12.24 23.06 -0.29
CA LYS A 142 13.52 22.75 -0.94
C LYS A 142 13.28 21.62 -1.95
N SER A 143 13.39 21.95 -3.24
CA SER A 143 13.13 21.02 -4.34
C SER A 143 13.91 19.71 -4.18
N LEU A 144 13.26 18.59 -4.56
CA LEU A 144 13.88 17.27 -4.56
C LEU A 144 15.12 17.18 -5.47
N ASP A 145 15.22 18.01 -6.50
CA ASP A 145 16.40 18.08 -7.37
C ASP A 145 17.66 18.49 -6.61
N LYS A 146 17.52 19.37 -5.60
CA LYS A 146 18.63 19.77 -4.72
C LYS A 146 19.12 18.64 -3.82
N PHE A 147 18.40 17.53 -3.73
CA PHE A 147 18.78 16.33 -2.99
C PHE A 147 19.25 15.20 -3.92
N LYS A 148 19.24 15.38 -5.26
CA LYS A 148 19.59 14.30 -6.22
C LYS A 148 21.02 13.80 -6.02
N ASP A 149 21.95 14.69 -5.76
CA ASP A 149 23.37 14.36 -5.56
C ASP A 149 23.66 13.83 -4.15
N ILE A 150 22.71 14.05 -3.22
CA ILE A 150 22.84 13.74 -1.81
C ILE A 150 21.97 12.52 -1.43
N LEU A 151 21.08 12.06 -2.31
CA LEU A 151 20.11 10.95 -2.07
C LEU A 151 20.77 9.56 -1.92
N ILE A 152 22.05 9.51 -1.65
CA ILE A 152 22.79 8.28 -1.34
C ILE A 152 22.59 7.89 0.14
N ASP A 153 22.16 8.84 1.00
CA ASP A 153 22.01 8.62 2.44
C ASP A 153 20.53 8.72 2.90
N GLU A 154 20.18 7.82 3.81
CA GLU A 154 18.86 7.77 4.47
C GLU A 154 18.50 9.09 5.20
N LYS A 155 19.49 9.79 5.73
CA LYS A 155 19.34 11.09 6.39
C LYS A 155 18.74 12.13 5.43
N CYS A 156 19.26 12.20 4.21
CA CYS A 156 18.79 13.13 3.18
C CYS A 156 17.35 12.84 2.73
N ILE A 157 16.96 11.54 2.68
CA ILE A 157 15.57 11.17 2.40
C ILE A 157 14.63 11.66 3.51
N ASN A 158 15.05 11.53 4.76
CA ASN A 158 14.25 12.01 5.89
C ASN A 158 14.13 13.53 5.85
N GLU A 159 15.21 14.26 5.57
CA GLU A 159 15.18 15.73 5.43
C GLU A 159 14.28 16.17 4.27
N ALA A 160 14.39 15.52 3.11
CA ALA A 160 13.57 15.84 1.95
C ALA A 160 12.06 15.63 2.21
N ASN A 161 11.71 14.59 2.97
CA ASN A 161 10.32 14.26 3.28
C ASN A 161 9.83 14.81 4.62
N HIS A 162 10.69 15.47 5.40
CA HIS A 162 10.29 16.04 6.68
C HIS A 162 9.15 17.04 6.51
N TYR A 163 8.19 17.04 7.43
CA TYR A 163 6.99 17.87 7.30
C TYR A 163 7.27 19.37 7.12
N THR A 164 8.37 19.86 7.70
CA THR A 164 8.79 21.28 7.55
C THR A 164 9.27 21.61 6.13
N ASN A 165 9.63 20.62 5.33
CA ASN A 165 9.97 20.79 3.92
C ASN A 165 8.78 20.62 2.98
N ILE A 166 7.56 20.48 3.53
CA ILE A 166 6.32 20.27 2.76
C ILE A 166 5.38 21.44 3.01
N GLN A 167 4.87 22.01 1.93
CA GLN A 167 3.92 23.12 1.94
C GLN A 167 2.76 22.88 0.99
N PRO A 168 1.58 23.49 1.21
CA PRO A 168 0.52 23.51 0.22
C PRO A 168 0.85 24.57 -0.85
N MET A 169 0.63 24.21 -2.11
CA MET A 169 0.80 25.12 -3.25
C MET A 169 -0.35 24.93 -4.23
N TRP A 170 -0.93 26.00 -4.78
CA TRP A 170 -1.93 25.90 -5.82
C TRP A 170 -1.37 25.09 -6.99
N ALA A 171 -2.19 24.23 -7.60
CA ALA A 171 -1.75 23.34 -8.66
C ALA A 171 -1.16 24.09 -9.86
N GLU A 172 -1.72 25.24 -10.17
CA GLU A 172 -1.22 26.11 -11.23
C GLU A 172 0.17 26.68 -10.91
N ASP A 173 0.37 27.22 -9.69
CA ASP A 173 1.66 27.74 -9.25
C ASP A 173 2.73 26.65 -9.19
N ASN A 174 2.34 25.46 -8.73
CA ASN A 174 3.22 24.30 -8.68
C ASN A 174 3.69 23.88 -10.08
N SER A 175 2.79 23.90 -11.06
CA SER A 175 3.13 23.61 -12.46
C SER A 175 4.11 24.65 -13.05
N LYS A 176 3.91 25.92 -12.75
CA LYS A 176 4.82 27.01 -13.18
C LYS A 176 6.20 26.90 -12.54
N LYS A 177 6.29 26.42 -11.30
CA LYS A 177 7.56 26.21 -10.58
C LYS A 177 8.45 25.19 -11.25
N TYR A 178 7.88 24.13 -11.84
CA TYR A 178 8.63 23.05 -12.49
C TYR A 178 8.95 23.29 -13.98
N ASN A 179 8.35 24.30 -14.60
CA ASN A 179 8.59 24.65 -16.00
C ASN A 179 9.64 25.78 -16.18
N LYS A 180 10.34 26.12 -15.11
CA LYS A 180 11.49 27.02 -15.10
C LYS A 180 12.79 26.20 -14.92
#